data_0775f61ab82b4f9b39961ebdce296053
#
_entry.id   0775f61ab82b4f9b39961ebdce296053
#
_cell.length_a   1.000
_cell.length_b   1.000
_cell.length_c   1.000
_cell.angle_alpha   90.00
_cell.angle_beta   90.00
_cell.angle_gamma   90.00
#
_symmetry.space_group_name_H-M   'P 1'
#
loop_
_entity.id
_entity.type
_entity.pdbx_description
1 polymer ?
#
loop_
_entity_poly.entity_id
_entity_poly.type
_entity_poly.pdbx_seq_one_letter_code
_entity_poly.pdbx_strand_id
1 'polypeptide(L)'
;EQLSRTETPVSEPRTWRDAALILRTQKLGETDRIIIMLTRDGGIAHAVAKAVRRSRSPLKDPRRPGGSFIFLGPTGTGKTELAKTLAEYLFGSKDALISFDMSEFGSEFEVSKLIGSPPGYVGHDEGGQLTKAVRRHPYSVVLFDEIEKAHPDIFNILLQVLEEGRLTDSQGKTVDFRNTVIIMTSNVGAREIAQDASVGFGTTGEQGLTSSEIKGRAMGELKRLFRPELLNRIDDIVVFQKLSGENLTKIAHLLVDDLRQRLIANGMNIKLTDAAYDKIVAEGTDLTNGARPLRRAIQKLIEDPLSEELLAGEWGEGDTVQCD
;
A
#
# COMPACT_ATOMS: atom_id res chain seq x y z
N GLU A 1 34.93 -39.28 -7.59
CA GLU A 1 33.64 -39.80 -8.16
C GLU A 1 32.73 -38.61 -8.34
N GLN A 2 32.58 -38.17 -9.60
CA GLN A 2 31.77 -37.04 -10.04
C GLN A 2 30.33 -37.53 -10.21
N LEU A 3 29.44 -36.92 -9.45
CA LEU A 3 28.00 -37.03 -9.69
C LEU A 3 27.62 -36.13 -10.87
N SER A 4 27.38 -36.69 -12.02
CA SER A 4 26.79 -36.00 -13.17
C SER A 4 25.31 -35.74 -12.91
N ARG A 5 24.95 -34.48 -12.72
CA ARG A 5 23.56 -34.03 -12.83
C ARG A 5 23.22 -33.85 -14.31
N THR A 6 22.28 -34.64 -14.79
CA THR A 6 21.60 -34.41 -16.06
C THR A 6 20.83 -33.09 -15.97
N GLU A 7 21.32 -32.08 -16.67
CA GLU A 7 20.64 -30.81 -16.86
C GLU A 7 19.42 -31.02 -17.75
N THR A 8 18.22 -30.92 -17.20
CA THR A 8 17.04 -30.58 -17.98
C THR A 8 17.24 -29.17 -18.54
N PRO A 9 16.91 -28.88 -19.80
CA PRO A 9 17.12 -27.56 -20.39
C PRO A 9 16.28 -26.54 -19.60
N VAL A 10 16.98 -25.68 -18.86
CA VAL A 10 16.39 -24.49 -18.23
C VAL A 10 15.97 -23.58 -19.37
N SER A 11 14.66 -23.48 -19.59
CA SER A 11 14.11 -22.43 -20.44
C SER A 11 14.71 -21.10 -20.06
N GLU A 12 15.18 -20.31 -21.01
CA GLU A 12 15.80 -19.02 -20.83
C GLU A 12 15.05 -18.17 -19.78
N PRO A 13 15.77 -17.48 -18.88
CA PRO A 13 15.12 -16.64 -17.90
C PRO A 13 14.36 -15.53 -18.63
N ARG A 14 13.05 -15.61 -18.62
CA ARG A 14 12.18 -14.58 -19.14
C ARG A 14 12.56 -13.26 -18.48
N THR A 15 12.81 -12.27 -19.31
CA THR A 15 13.21 -10.92 -18.87
C THR A 15 12.20 -10.31 -17.89
N TRP A 16 12.61 -9.33 -17.13
CA TRP A 16 11.87 -8.61 -16.07
C TRP A 16 10.45 -8.14 -16.42
N ARG A 17 10.07 -8.11 -17.69
CA ARG A 17 8.69 -7.91 -18.15
C ARG A 17 7.74 -8.99 -17.64
N ASP A 18 8.27 -10.16 -17.26
CA ASP A 18 7.53 -11.33 -16.80
C ASP A 18 7.45 -11.45 -15.27
N ALA A 19 8.07 -10.57 -14.48
CA ALA A 19 7.93 -10.58 -13.02
C ALA A 19 6.47 -10.36 -12.58
N ALA A 20 5.71 -9.58 -13.33
CA ALA A 20 4.26 -9.46 -13.19
C ALA A 20 3.54 -10.79 -13.53
N LEU A 21 4.10 -11.59 -14.45
CA LEU A 21 3.56 -12.90 -14.84
C LEU A 21 3.79 -13.97 -13.78
N ILE A 22 4.89 -13.92 -13.02
CA ILE A 22 5.18 -14.85 -11.91
C ILE A 22 4.17 -14.68 -10.76
N LEU A 23 3.75 -13.47 -10.50
CA LEU A 23 2.64 -13.21 -9.57
C LEU A 23 1.29 -13.72 -10.14
N ARG A 24 1.16 -13.77 -11.47
CA ARG A 24 -0.03 -14.23 -12.20
C ARG A 24 -0.24 -15.75 -12.18
N THR A 25 0.81 -16.54 -11.98
CA THR A 25 0.72 -18.02 -11.97
C THR A 25 0.32 -18.61 -10.63
N GLN A 26 0.38 -17.85 -9.54
CA GLN A 26 -0.24 -18.23 -8.28
C GLN A 26 -1.65 -17.64 -8.26
N LYS A 27 -2.68 -18.45 -8.09
CA LYS A 27 -4.08 -18.02 -7.94
C LYS A 27 -4.20 -17.02 -6.78
N LEU A 28 -3.87 -15.77 -7.06
CA LEU A 28 -4.13 -14.63 -6.23
C LEU A 28 -5.44 -14.06 -6.76
N GLY A 29 -6.38 -13.71 -5.91
CA GLY A 29 -7.69 -13.22 -6.32
C GLY A 29 -7.64 -11.85 -7.02
N GLU A 30 -8.71 -11.10 -7.02
CA GLU A 30 -8.85 -9.79 -7.69
C GLU A 30 -7.79 -8.75 -7.31
N THR A 31 -7.17 -8.91 -6.16
CA THR A 31 -6.06 -8.11 -5.64
C THR A 31 -4.82 -8.11 -6.54
N ASP A 32 -4.61 -9.16 -7.32
CA ASP A 32 -3.51 -9.26 -8.30
C ASP A 32 -3.56 -8.17 -9.35
N ARG A 33 -4.76 -7.77 -9.73
CA ARG A 33 -4.95 -6.75 -10.76
C ARG A 33 -4.47 -5.40 -10.30
N ILE A 34 -4.67 -5.05 -9.02
CA ILE A 34 -4.19 -3.78 -8.45
C ILE A 34 -2.67 -3.75 -8.37
N ILE A 35 -2.03 -4.83 -7.93
CA ILE A 35 -0.57 -4.93 -7.91
C ILE A 35 -0.01 -4.79 -9.33
N ILE A 36 -0.56 -5.49 -10.32
CA ILE A 36 -0.12 -5.43 -11.72
C ILE A 36 -0.24 -4.02 -12.29
N MET A 37 -1.29 -3.29 -11.95
CA MET A 37 -1.51 -1.94 -12.45
C MET A 37 -0.58 -0.91 -11.83
N LEU A 38 -0.29 -1.02 -10.54
CA LEU A 38 0.64 -0.15 -9.82
C LEU A 38 2.11 -0.46 -10.18
N THR A 39 2.39 -1.63 -10.78
CA THR A 39 3.75 -2.13 -11.02
C THR A 39 4.28 -1.87 -12.42
N ARG A 40 3.54 -1.19 -13.30
CA ARG A 40 3.98 -0.96 -14.69
C ARG A 40 5.33 -0.24 -14.81
N ASP A 41 5.77 0.45 -13.75
CA ASP A 41 7.05 1.17 -13.67
C ASP A 41 8.17 0.40 -12.94
N GLY A 42 8.02 -0.89 -12.71
CA GLY A 42 9.09 -1.78 -12.22
C GLY A 42 9.47 -1.64 -10.73
N GLY A 43 9.34 -0.45 -10.13
CA GLY A 43 9.79 -0.20 -8.76
C GLY A 43 8.91 -0.85 -7.69
N ILE A 44 7.60 -0.74 -7.83
CA ILE A 44 6.62 -1.26 -6.87
C ILE A 44 6.60 -2.80 -6.91
N ALA A 45 6.64 -3.40 -8.12
CA ALA A 45 6.75 -4.85 -8.27
C ALA A 45 8.02 -5.40 -7.62
N HIS A 46 9.12 -4.68 -7.74
CA HIS A 46 10.39 -5.07 -7.13
C HIS A 46 10.31 -5.07 -5.60
N ALA A 47 9.71 -4.05 -5.00
CA ALA A 47 9.53 -3.96 -3.54
C ALA A 47 8.64 -5.10 -3.02
N VAL A 48 7.50 -5.36 -3.67
CA VAL A 48 6.61 -6.48 -3.33
C VAL A 48 7.33 -7.82 -3.46
N ALA A 49 8.03 -8.06 -4.57
CA ALA A 49 8.79 -9.30 -4.78
C ALA A 49 9.92 -9.47 -3.77
N LYS A 50 10.55 -8.38 -3.33
CA LYS A 50 11.59 -8.38 -2.30
C LYS A 50 11.01 -8.68 -0.92
N ALA A 51 9.87 -8.08 -0.56
CA ALA A 51 9.16 -8.37 0.68
C ALA A 51 8.75 -9.85 0.75
N VAL A 52 8.13 -10.38 -0.29
CA VAL A 52 7.74 -11.78 -0.40
C VAL A 52 8.93 -12.73 -0.29
N ARG A 53 10.02 -12.43 -0.98
CA ARG A 53 11.25 -13.26 -0.90
C ARG A 53 11.84 -13.23 0.50
N ARG A 54 11.90 -12.07 1.15
CA ARG A 54 12.44 -11.94 2.51
C ARG A 54 11.60 -12.67 3.54
N SER A 55 10.28 -12.54 3.47
CA SER A 55 9.39 -13.22 4.43
C SER A 55 9.46 -14.74 4.35
N ARG A 56 9.89 -15.28 3.20
CA ARG A 56 10.01 -16.74 2.94
C ARG A 56 11.46 -17.25 2.90
N SER A 57 12.46 -16.37 3.01
CA SER A 57 13.87 -16.77 2.90
C SER A 57 14.41 -17.35 4.18
N PRO A 58 15.08 -18.50 4.15
CA PRO A 58 15.82 -19.04 5.31
C PRO A 58 17.07 -18.20 5.66
N LEU A 59 17.44 -17.25 4.78
CA LEU A 59 18.58 -16.33 4.99
C LEU A 59 18.17 -15.02 5.69
N LYS A 60 16.92 -14.93 6.16
CA LYS A 60 16.44 -13.78 6.92
C LYS A 60 17.27 -13.61 8.20
N ASP A 61 17.67 -12.36 8.50
CA ASP A 61 18.25 -12.04 9.82
C ASP A 61 17.19 -12.31 10.90
N PRO A 62 17.43 -13.26 11.80
CA PRO A 62 16.43 -13.68 12.79
C PRO A 62 16.08 -12.60 13.82
N ARG A 63 16.88 -11.51 13.87
CA ARG A 63 16.65 -10.39 14.78
C ARG A 63 15.81 -9.27 14.21
N ARG A 64 15.54 -9.24 12.90
CA ARG A 64 14.85 -8.13 12.23
C ARG A 64 13.45 -8.52 11.77
N PRO A 65 12.54 -7.53 11.56
CA PRO A 65 11.24 -7.76 10.95
C PRO A 65 11.33 -8.45 9.57
N GLY A 66 10.26 -9.06 9.11
CA GLY A 66 10.16 -9.73 7.83
C GLY A 66 10.51 -8.86 6.62
N GLY A 67 10.29 -7.55 6.75
CA GLY A 67 10.68 -6.52 5.80
C GLY A 67 10.36 -5.15 6.36
N SER A 68 11.03 -4.11 5.83
CA SER A 68 10.83 -2.72 6.22
C SER A 68 10.88 -1.81 5.00
N PHE A 69 9.81 -1.03 4.77
CA PHE A 69 9.63 -0.25 3.56
C PHE A 69 9.13 1.17 3.87
N ILE A 70 9.57 2.14 3.06
CA ILE A 70 8.95 3.47 3.00
C ILE A 70 8.29 3.61 1.64
N PHE A 71 7.00 3.97 1.62
CA PHE A 71 6.23 4.29 0.42
C PHE A 71 6.06 5.80 0.33
N LEU A 72 6.73 6.40 -0.66
CA LEU A 72 6.71 7.84 -0.92
C LEU A 72 5.83 8.18 -2.10
N GLY A 73 5.16 9.31 -2.06
CA GLY A 73 4.45 9.84 -3.21
C GLY A 73 3.19 10.59 -2.87
N PRO A 74 2.54 11.19 -3.87
CA PRO A 74 1.31 11.97 -3.70
C PRO A 74 0.19 11.18 -3.05
N THR A 75 -0.77 11.90 -2.46
CA THR A 75 -2.00 11.31 -1.93
C THR A 75 -2.80 10.63 -3.06
N GLY A 76 -3.47 9.53 -2.74
CA GLY A 76 -4.33 8.82 -3.69
C GLY A 76 -3.61 7.99 -4.76
N THR A 77 -2.31 7.78 -4.65
CA THR A 77 -1.52 6.95 -5.59
C THR A 77 -1.51 5.45 -5.25
N GLY A 78 -2.22 5.03 -4.21
CA GLY A 78 -2.39 3.61 -3.86
C GLY A 78 -1.40 3.07 -2.83
N LYS A 79 -0.68 3.92 -2.07
CA LYS A 79 0.28 3.48 -1.03
C LYS A 79 -0.36 2.55 0.01
N THR A 80 -1.47 2.96 0.60
CA THR A 80 -2.20 2.19 1.62
C THR A 80 -2.84 0.94 1.00
N GLU A 81 -3.32 1.02 -0.25
CA GLU A 81 -3.92 -0.13 -0.95
C GLU A 81 -2.89 -1.21 -1.25
N LEU A 82 -1.67 -0.83 -1.63
CA LEU A 82 -0.57 -1.80 -1.78
C LEU A 82 -0.24 -2.50 -0.44
N ALA A 83 -0.29 -1.79 0.68
CA ALA A 83 -0.06 -2.40 2.00
C ALA A 83 -1.14 -3.44 2.35
N LYS A 84 -2.42 -3.16 2.05
CA LYS A 84 -3.53 -4.10 2.22
C LYS A 84 -3.35 -5.35 1.36
N THR A 85 -3.03 -5.14 0.08
CA THR A 85 -2.79 -6.22 -0.87
C THR A 85 -1.60 -7.09 -0.45
N LEU A 86 -0.55 -6.46 0.09
CA LEU A 86 0.61 -7.18 0.60
C LEU A 86 0.26 -8.02 1.83
N ALA A 87 -0.61 -7.52 2.73
CA ALA A 87 -1.10 -8.28 3.88
C ALA A 87 -1.88 -9.53 3.43
N GLU A 88 -2.80 -9.37 2.48
CA GLU A 88 -3.54 -10.48 1.90
C GLU A 88 -2.64 -11.50 1.20
N TYR A 89 -1.68 -11.02 0.42
CA TYR A 89 -0.73 -11.88 -0.28
C TYR A 89 0.18 -12.69 0.64
N LEU A 90 0.73 -12.04 1.68
CA LEU A 90 1.70 -12.67 2.59
C LEU A 90 1.04 -13.57 3.63
N PHE A 91 -0.12 -13.14 4.14
CA PHE A 91 -0.75 -13.74 5.32
C PHE A 91 -2.17 -14.27 5.07
N GLY A 92 -2.67 -14.16 3.84
CA GLY A 92 -3.93 -14.78 3.40
C GLY A 92 -5.19 -14.01 3.78
N SER A 93 -5.07 -12.81 4.39
CA SER A 93 -6.22 -11.96 4.74
C SER A 93 -5.86 -10.49 4.70
N LYS A 94 -6.79 -9.65 4.26
CA LYS A 94 -6.70 -8.19 4.39
C LYS A 94 -6.70 -7.73 5.84
N ASP A 95 -7.30 -8.51 6.74
CA ASP A 95 -7.34 -8.25 8.19
C ASP A 95 -5.97 -8.44 8.86
N ALA A 96 -4.99 -9.04 8.15
CA ALA A 96 -3.61 -9.07 8.59
C ALA A 96 -2.89 -7.73 8.43
N LEU A 97 -3.59 -6.65 8.02
CA LEU A 97 -3.09 -5.29 8.07
C LEU A 97 -3.44 -4.63 9.40
N ILE A 98 -2.42 -4.22 10.15
CA ILE A 98 -2.54 -3.35 11.32
C ILE A 98 -2.13 -1.95 10.87
N SER A 99 -3.05 -0.99 10.89
CA SER A 99 -2.81 0.38 10.39
C SER A 99 -2.94 1.41 11.51
N PHE A 100 -1.96 2.31 11.56
CA PHE A 100 -1.95 3.48 12.46
C PHE A 100 -1.80 4.75 11.62
N ASP A 101 -2.73 5.69 11.75
CA ASP A 101 -2.62 7.03 11.19
C ASP A 101 -1.74 7.87 12.13
N MET A 102 -0.57 8.27 11.65
CA MET A 102 0.40 9.00 12.48
C MET A 102 -0.03 10.43 12.76
N SER A 103 -1.06 10.95 12.11
CA SER A 103 -1.67 12.23 12.49
C SER A 103 -2.34 12.20 13.87
N GLU A 104 -2.72 11.00 14.35
CA GLU A 104 -3.27 10.79 15.69
C GLU A 104 -2.18 10.67 16.77
N PHE A 105 -0.90 10.67 16.39
CA PHE A 105 0.25 10.45 17.27
C PHE A 105 1.27 11.59 17.17
N GLY A 106 0.77 12.82 17.07
CA GLY A 106 1.59 14.03 16.94
C GLY A 106 2.13 14.61 18.26
N SER A 107 1.67 14.12 19.42
CA SER A 107 2.10 14.59 20.74
C SER A 107 2.71 13.47 21.57
N GLU A 108 3.55 13.82 22.55
CA GLU A 108 4.19 12.88 23.48
C GLU A 108 3.17 12.03 24.26
N PHE A 109 2.05 12.63 24.65
CA PHE A 109 0.97 11.88 25.33
C PHE A 109 0.38 10.79 24.44
N GLU A 110 0.23 11.06 23.16
CA GLU A 110 -0.34 10.10 22.20
C GLU A 110 0.62 8.97 21.86
N VAL A 111 1.94 9.21 21.91
CA VAL A 111 2.96 8.15 21.78
C VAL A 111 2.76 7.06 22.84
N SER A 112 2.38 7.45 24.06
CA SER A 112 2.08 6.50 25.14
C SER A 112 0.94 5.55 24.80
N LYS A 113 0.00 5.94 23.92
CA LYS A 113 -1.07 5.04 23.46
C LYS A 113 -0.53 3.86 22.63
N LEU A 114 0.58 4.05 21.91
CA LEU A 114 1.17 2.97 21.10
C LEU A 114 1.83 1.88 21.93
N ILE A 115 2.59 2.28 22.96
CA ILE A 115 3.40 1.35 23.79
C ILE A 115 2.83 1.11 25.18
N GLY A 116 1.78 1.84 25.56
CA GLY A 116 1.15 1.85 26.88
C GLY A 116 1.61 3.01 27.75
N SER A 117 0.74 3.45 28.66
CA SER A 117 1.02 4.51 29.62
C SER A 117 1.95 4.02 30.74
N PRO A 118 2.85 4.88 31.24
CA PRO A 118 3.67 4.56 32.41
C PRO A 118 2.83 4.27 33.67
N PRO A 119 3.38 3.58 34.67
CA PRO A 119 2.70 3.34 35.94
C PRO A 119 2.24 4.67 36.58
N GLY A 120 0.98 4.71 37.06
CA GLY A 120 0.39 5.87 37.69
C GLY A 120 -0.38 6.81 36.74
N TYR A 121 -0.35 6.59 35.44
CA TYR A 121 -1.16 7.34 34.47
C TYR A 121 -2.44 6.57 34.09
N VAL A 122 -3.49 7.32 33.72
CA VAL A 122 -4.76 6.76 33.23
C VAL A 122 -4.50 5.91 31.99
N GLY A 123 -5.02 4.70 31.93
CA GLY A 123 -4.84 3.77 30.80
C GLY A 123 -3.62 2.84 30.91
N HIS A 124 -2.87 2.85 32.04
CA HIS A 124 -1.74 1.92 32.24
C HIS A 124 -2.13 0.44 32.10
N ASP A 125 -3.30 0.06 32.60
CA ASP A 125 -3.78 -1.33 32.55
C ASP A 125 -4.20 -1.78 31.14
N GLU A 126 -4.46 -0.83 30.25
CA GLU A 126 -4.91 -1.15 28.89
C GLU A 126 -3.78 -1.66 27.97
N GLY A 127 -2.50 -1.37 28.28
CA GLY A 127 -1.35 -1.66 27.43
C GLY A 127 -1.38 -0.89 26.10
N GLY A 128 -0.29 -0.92 25.34
CA GLY A 128 -0.18 -0.15 24.11
C GLY A 128 -0.98 -0.73 22.94
N GLN A 129 -1.52 0.15 22.08
CA GLN A 129 -2.29 -0.25 20.89
C GLN A 129 -1.44 -1.08 19.92
N LEU A 130 -0.22 -0.63 19.62
CA LEU A 130 0.71 -1.33 18.74
C LEU A 130 1.10 -2.70 19.30
N THR A 131 1.49 -2.73 20.58
CA THR A 131 1.95 -3.95 21.24
C THR A 131 0.84 -4.97 21.38
N LYS A 132 -0.40 -4.53 21.68
CA LYS A 132 -1.59 -5.40 21.71
C LYS A 132 -1.92 -5.97 20.33
N ALA A 133 -1.94 -5.12 19.30
CA ALA A 133 -2.31 -5.53 17.96
C ALA A 133 -1.33 -6.59 17.42
N VAL A 134 -0.03 -6.36 17.52
CA VAL A 134 0.99 -7.31 17.05
C VAL A 134 1.02 -8.59 17.89
N ARG A 135 0.75 -8.51 19.20
CA ARG A 135 0.63 -9.72 20.03
C ARG A 135 -0.53 -10.60 19.62
N ARG A 136 -1.66 -9.99 19.18
CA ARG A 136 -2.83 -10.74 18.67
C ARG A 136 -2.60 -11.29 17.27
N HIS A 137 -1.90 -10.53 16.42
CA HIS A 137 -1.63 -10.86 15.03
C HIS A 137 -0.13 -10.77 14.73
N PRO A 138 0.67 -11.77 15.18
CA PRO A 138 2.13 -11.73 15.02
C PRO A 138 2.59 -11.87 13.56
N TYR A 139 1.74 -12.40 12.70
CA TYR A 139 1.94 -12.47 11.25
C TYR A 139 1.08 -11.41 10.57
N SER A 140 1.63 -10.21 10.43
CA SER A 140 0.88 -9.06 9.92
C SER A 140 1.77 -8.07 9.17
N VAL A 141 1.12 -7.23 8.38
CA VAL A 141 1.71 -5.98 7.89
C VAL A 141 1.34 -4.88 8.87
N VAL A 142 2.32 -4.18 9.41
CA VAL A 142 2.12 -3.01 10.27
C VAL A 142 2.39 -1.76 9.44
N LEU A 143 1.35 -0.98 9.22
CA LEU A 143 1.38 0.24 8.44
C LEU A 143 1.35 1.46 9.36
N PHE A 144 2.36 2.32 9.23
CA PHE A 144 2.40 3.66 9.80
C PHE A 144 2.10 4.67 8.68
N ASP A 145 0.85 5.12 8.61
CA ASP A 145 0.41 6.04 7.55
C ASP A 145 0.73 7.49 7.91
N GLU A 146 1.22 8.28 6.94
CA GLU A 146 1.62 9.69 7.11
C GLU A 146 2.68 9.90 8.21
N ILE A 147 3.74 9.10 8.16
CA ILE A 147 4.80 9.05 9.19
C ILE A 147 5.48 10.40 9.45
N GLU A 148 5.45 11.34 8.52
CA GLU A 148 5.96 12.71 8.69
C GLU A 148 5.18 13.53 9.74
N LYS A 149 3.97 13.12 10.11
CA LYS A 149 3.15 13.77 11.14
C LYS A 149 3.40 13.23 12.55
N ALA A 150 4.14 12.13 12.65
CA ALA A 150 4.42 11.48 13.91
C ALA A 150 5.30 12.32 14.83
N HIS A 151 5.06 12.21 16.14
CA HIS A 151 5.97 12.74 17.15
C HIS A 151 7.38 12.10 17.02
N PRO A 152 8.47 12.85 17.25
CA PRO A 152 9.84 12.34 17.12
C PRO A 152 10.14 11.06 17.90
N ASP A 153 9.50 10.83 19.04
CA ASP A 153 9.71 9.63 19.85
C ASP A 153 9.22 8.35 19.18
N ILE A 154 8.29 8.43 18.23
CA ILE A 154 7.87 7.28 17.43
C ILE A 154 9.03 6.73 16.62
N PHE A 155 9.94 7.58 16.15
CA PHE A 155 11.14 7.12 15.44
C PHE A 155 12.08 6.30 16.33
N ASN A 156 12.13 6.60 17.63
CA ASN A 156 12.91 5.80 18.58
C ASN A 156 12.28 4.41 18.79
N ILE A 157 10.94 4.34 18.83
CA ILE A 157 10.20 3.07 18.89
C ILE A 157 10.44 2.25 17.62
N LEU A 158 10.35 2.89 16.44
CA LEU A 158 10.60 2.25 15.17
C LEU A 158 12.03 1.74 15.04
N LEU A 159 13.03 2.49 15.52
CA LEU A 159 14.43 2.04 15.55
C LEU A 159 14.57 0.75 16.34
N GLN A 160 13.98 0.67 17.53
CA GLN A 160 14.02 -0.54 18.36
C GLN A 160 13.39 -1.73 17.63
N VAL A 161 12.21 -1.53 17.01
CA VAL A 161 11.53 -2.57 16.23
C VAL A 161 12.39 -3.03 15.04
N LEU A 162 12.98 -2.09 14.29
CA LEU A 162 13.74 -2.40 13.08
C LEU A 162 15.10 -3.04 13.36
N GLU A 163 15.72 -2.76 14.50
CA GLU A 163 17.01 -3.31 14.90
C GLU A 163 16.89 -4.65 15.60
N GLU A 164 16.03 -4.70 16.61
CA GLU A 164 15.92 -5.86 17.51
C GLU A 164 14.77 -6.80 17.16
N GLY A 165 13.82 -6.36 16.28
CA GLY A 165 12.61 -7.10 15.94
C GLY A 165 11.70 -7.34 17.13
N ARG A 166 11.81 -6.50 18.16
CA ARG A 166 10.99 -6.58 19.38
C ARG A 166 10.75 -5.20 19.96
N LEU A 167 9.69 -5.08 20.71
CA LEU A 167 9.34 -3.87 21.43
C LEU A 167 8.85 -4.24 22.83
N THR A 168 9.37 -3.55 23.85
CA THR A 168 8.93 -3.72 25.23
C THR A 168 7.87 -2.66 25.55
N ASP A 169 6.70 -3.10 26.01
CA ASP A 169 5.64 -2.19 26.41
C ASP A 169 5.90 -1.56 27.80
N SER A 170 5.07 -0.60 28.17
CA SER A 170 5.16 0.08 29.48
C SER A 170 4.96 -0.85 30.70
N GLN A 171 4.41 -2.05 30.49
CA GLN A 171 4.24 -3.09 31.50
C GLN A 171 5.45 -4.04 31.58
N GLY A 172 6.52 -3.77 30.82
CA GLY A 172 7.71 -4.65 30.76
C GLY A 172 7.51 -5.90 29.90
N LYS A 173 6.41 -6.04 29.17
CA LYS A 173 6.15 -7.19 28.31
C LYS A 173 6.76 -6.95 26.93
N THR A 174 7.59 -7.89 26.49
CA THR A 174 8.22 -7.84 25.17
C THR A 174 7.29 -8.44 24.12
N VAL A 175 7.14 -7.76 22.99
CA VAL A 175 6.36 -8.17 21.80
C VAL A 175 7.31 -8.42 20.64
N ASP A 176 7.12 -9.53 19.93
CA ASP A 176 7.94 -9.97 18.81
C ASP A 176 7.41 -9.44 17.49
N PHE A 177 8.25 -8.73 16.73
CA PHE A 177 7.96 -8.16 15.41
C PHE A 177 8.67 -8.90 14.26
N ARG A 178 9.40 -9.98 14.53
CA ARG A 178 10.22 -10.67 13.52
C ARG A 178 9.40 -11.28 12.38
N ASN A 179 8.13 -11.56 12.62
CA ASN A 179 7.21 -12.09 11.61
C ASN A 179 6.32 -11.02 10.98
N THR A 180 6.51 -9.75 11.34
CA THR A 180 5.78 -8.64 10.74
C THR A 180 6.53 -8.03 9.56
N VAL A 181 5.81 -7.36 8.68
CA VAL A 181 6.36 -6.46 7.65
C VAL A 181 6.01 -5.04 8.04
N ILE A 182 7.00 -4.19 8.21
CA ILE A 182 6.82 -2.78 8.59
C ILE A 182 6.76 -1.92 7.33
N ILE A 183 5.70 -1.15 7.20
CA ILE A 183 5.52 -0.19 6.10
C ILE A 183 5.25 1.18 6.69
N MET A 184 5.95 2.18 6.22
CA MET A 184 5.68 3.59 6.50
C MET A 184 5.25 4.27 5.21
N THR A 185 4.19 5.07 5.22
CA THR A 185 3.86 5.91 4.07
C THR A 185 4.22 7.35 4.37
N SER A 186 4.57 8.10 3.32
CA SER A 186 4.79 9.53 3.44
C SER A 186 4.40 10.27 2.16
N ASN A 187 3.92 11.49 2.35
CA ASN A 187 3.63 12.43 1.26
C ASN A 187 4.77 13.42 1.01
N VAL A 188 5.87 13.26 1.74
CA VAL A 188 7.07 14.08 1.58
C VAL A 188 7.65 13.88 0.18
N GLY A 189 8.12 14.98 -0.43
CA GLY A 189 8.55 14.96 -1.83
C GLY A 189 7.41 14.90 -2.84
N ALA A 190 6.14 14.91 -2.40
CA ALA A 190 4.99 14.87 -3.30
C ALA A 190 4.92 16.09 -4.23
N ARG A 191 5.38 17.27 -3.78
CA ARG A 191 5.42 18.50 -4.59
C ARG A 191 6.48 18.37 -5.69
N GLU A 192 7.64 17.85 -5.37
CA GLU A 192 8.74 17.61 -6.30
C GLU A 192 8.35 16.57 -7.34
N ILE A 193 7.69 15.49 -6.91
CA ILE A 193 7.15 14.46 -7.81
C ILE A 193 6.02 15.01 -8.68
N ALA A 194 5.27 16.01 -8.17
CA ALA A 194 4.11 16.59 -8.87
C ALA A 194 4.47 17.68 -9.86
N GLN A 195 5.53 18.47 -9.61
CA GLN A 195 5.90 19.62 -10.44
C GLN A 195 6.42 19.22 -11.83
N ASP A 196 6.98 18.03 -11.97
CA ASP A 196 7.48 17.55 -13.25
C ASP A 196 6.40 17.28 -14.31
N ALA A 197 5.14 17.14 -13.90
CA ALA A 197 4.03 17.01 -14.86
C ALA A 197 3.55 18.37 -15.44
N SER A 198 3.98 19.50 -14.86
CA SER A 198 3.51 20.84 -15.27
C SER A 198 4.52 21.63 -16.11
N VAL A 199 5.75 21.19 -16.27
CA VAL A 199 6.79 21.88 -17.05
C VAL A 199 6.71 21.56 -18.57
N GLY A 200 5.76 20.76 -19.01
CA GLY A 200 5.56 20.37 -20.41
C GLY A 200 4.87 21.40 -21.32
N PHE A 201 4.63 22.66 -20.90
CA PHE A 201 4.01 23.70 -21.71
C PHE A 201 4.92 24.95 -21.96
N GLY A 202 6.18 24.74 -22.20
CA GLY A 202 7.09 25.84 -22.57
C GLY A 202 8.24 25.34 -23.42
N THR A 203 8.10 25.53 -24.72
CA THR A 203 9.13 25.63 -25.79
C THR A 203 10.54 25.10 -25.43
N THR A 204 10.95 24.08 -26.21
CA THR A 204 12.30 23.53 -26.39
C THR A 204 12.80 22.54 -25.33
N GLY A 205 12.69 21.23 -25.67
CA GLY A 205 13.53 20.17 -25.09
C GLY A 205 12.75 19.12 -24.29
N GLU A 206 12.34 18.07 -24.99
CA GLU A 206 11.89 16.78 -24.46
C GLU A 206 12.93 16.23 -23.49
N GLN A 207 12.74 16.42 -22.19
CA GLN A 207 13.28 15.50 -21.17
C GLN A 207 12.58 15.81 -19.83
N GLY A 208 11.42 15.16 -19.60
CA GLY A 208 10.90 15.02 -18.23
C GLY A 208 11.94 14.32 -17.36
N LEU A 209 12.03 14.69 -16.08
CA LEU A 209 13.00 14.08 -15.15
C LEU A 209 12.89 12.55 -15.18
N THR A 210 14.02 11.91 -15.25
CA THR A 210 14.08 10.44 -15.20
C THR A 210 13.59 9.92 -13.84
N SER A 211 13.07 8.72 -13.80
CA SER A 211 12.62 8.06 -12.56
C SER A 211 13.70 8.07 -11.47
N SER A 212 14.98 8.08 -11.86
CA SER A 212 16.13 8.17 -10.94
C SER A 212 16.31 9.57 -10.34
N GLU A 213 16.03 10.63 -11.07
CA GLU A 213 16.12 12.02 -10.58
C GLU A 213 14.97 12.34 -9.61
N ILE A 214 13.75 11.87 -9.92
CA ILE A 214 12.58 11.96 -9.02
C ILE A 214 12.89 11.25 -7.69
N LYS A 215 13.44 10.03 -7.77
CA LYS A 215 13.88 9.28 -6.59
C LYS A 215 14.96 10.02 -5.81
N GLY A 216 15.92 10.64 -6.50
CA GLY A 216 16.99 11.42 -5.89
C GLY A 216 16.48 12.63 -5.09
N ARG A 217 15.53 13.40 -5.65
CA ARG A 217 14.90 14.55 -4.97
C ARG A 217 14.05 14.11 -3.77
N ALA A 218 13.19 13.11 -3.95
CA ALA A 218 12.41 12.55 -2.87
C ALA A 218 13.29 12.03 -1.72
N MET A 219 14.44 11.41 -2.04
CA MET A 219 15.44 10.99 -1.06
C MET A 219 16.10 12.17 -0.34
N GLY A 220 16.28 13.31 -1.01
CA GLY A 220 16.81 14.54 -0.39
C GLY A 220 15.89 15.05 0.72
N GLU A 221 14.58 15.14 0.44
CA GLU A 221 13.58 15.55 1.43
C GLU A 221 13.43 14.55 2.58
N LEU A 222 13.49 13.26 2.27
CA LEU A 222 13.46 12.19 3.27
C LEU A 222 14.61 12.31 4.27
N LYS A 223 15.84 12.59 3.78
CA LYS A 223 17.03 12.77 4.62
C LYS A 223 16.97 14.00 5.52
N ARG A 224 16.13 14.98 5.20
CA ARG A 224 15.88 16.15 6.05
C ARG A 224 14.97 15.86 7.22
N LEU A 225 14.00 14.94 7.02
CA LEU A 225 12.97 14.61 8.00
C LEU A 225 13.35 13.43 8.90
N PHE A 226 14.03 12.44 8.32
CA PHE A 226 14.37 11.21 9.04
C PHE A 226 15.84 11.16 9.39
N ARG A 227 16.13 10.72 10.61
CA ARG A 227 17.49 10.48 11.04
C ARG A 227 18.16 9.42 10.14
N PRO A 228 19.44 9.59 9.78
CA PRO A 228 20.17 8.62 8.97
C PRO A 228 20.13 7.20 9.50
N GLU A 229 20.10 7.05 10.84
CA GLU A 229 20.04 5.76 11.51
C GLU A 229 18.78 4.98 11.11
N LEU A 230 17.61 5.65 11.08
CA LEU A 230 16.35 5.02 10.66
C LEU A 230 16.39 4.62 9.17
N LEU A 231 16.85 5.52 8.31
CA LEU A 231 16.92 5.26 6.86
C LEU A 231 17.84 4.09 6.52
N ASN A 232 18.93 3.92 7.26
CA ASN A 232 19.86 2.80 7.10
C ASN A 232 19.26 1.44 7.52
N ARG A 233 18.16 1.43 8.27
CA ARG A 233 17.45 0.22 8.71
C ARG A 233 16.31 -0.18 7.76
N ILE A 234 15.92 0.74 6.89
CA ILE A 234 14.88 0.48 5.88
C ILE A 234 15.47 -0.36 4.74
N ASP A 235 14.76 -1.41 4.37
CA ASP A 235 15.18 -2.32 3.32
C ASP A 235 15.05 -1.73 1.94
N ASP A 236 13.97 -0.97 1.68
CA ASP A 236 13.75 -0.29 0.42
C ASP A 236 12.81 0.91 0.54
N ILE A 237 12.99 1.87 -0.38
CA ILE A 237 12.17 3.06 -0.50
C ILE A 237 11.51 3.02 -1.87
N VAL A 238 10.20 2.96 -1.86
CA VAL A 238 9.36 2.84 -3.05
C VAL A 238 8.71 4.18 -3.35
N VAL A 239 8.98 4.74 -4.52
CA VAL A 239 8.41 6.02 -4.96
C VAL A 239 7.20 5.75 -5.84
N PHE A 240 6.05 6.26 -5.43
CA PHE A 240 4.80 6.23 -6.17
C PHE A 240 4.70 7.48 -7.03
N GLN A 241 4.53 7.29 -8.32
CA GLN A 241 4.33 8.37 -9.26
C GLN A 241 2.86 8.79 -9.32
N LYS A 242 2.59 9.95 -9.93
CA LYS A 242 1.22 10.34 -10.26
C LYS A 242 0.58 9.31 -11.18
N LEU A 243 -0.71 9.08 -10.97
CA LEU A 243 -1.49 8.21 -11.84
C LEU A 243 -1.76 8.90 -13.18
N SER A 244 -1.50 8.20 -14.27
CA SER A 244 -1.88 8.65 -15.62
C SER A 244 -3.39 8.43 -15.86
N GLY A 245 -3.95 9.09 -16.86
CA GLY A 245 -5.35 8.87 -17.27
C GLY A 245 -5.64 7.39 -17.56
N GLU A 246 -4.76 6.69 -18.26
CA GLU A 246 -4.88 5.23 -18.49
C GLU A 246 -4.92 4.42 -17.19
N ASN A 247 -4.14 4.84 -16.19
CA ASN A 247 -4.14 4.16 -14.90
C ASN A 247 -5.46 4.41 -14.16
N LEU A 248 -5.99 5.64 -14.24
CA LEU A 248 -7.28 5.99 -13.63
C LEU A 248 -8.44 5.20 -14.27
N THR A 249 -8.47 5.05 -15.60
CA THR A 249 -9.44 4.20 -16.28
C THR A 249 -9.38 2.74 -15.80
N LYS A 250 -8.18 2.18 -15.68
CA LYS A 250 -8.01 0.82 -15.18
C LYS A 250 -8.45 0.68 -13.73
N ILE A 251 -8.19 1.67 -12.89
CA ILE A 251 -8.65 1.71 -11.49
C ILE A 251 -10.18 1.79 -11.45
N ALA A 252 -10.82 2.60 -12.32
CA ALA A 252 -12.26 2.67 -12.42
C ALA A 252 -12.87 1.29 -12.75
N HIS A 253 -12.30 0.56 -13.71
CA HIS A 253 -12.73 -0.82 -14.01
C HIS A 253 -12.64 -1.75 -12.81
N LEU A 254 -11.56 -1.68 -12.02
CA LEU A 254 -11.42 -2.51 -10.82
C LEU A 254 -12.43 -2.18 -9.74
N LEU A 255 -12.67 -0.89 -9.50
CA LEU A 255 -13.66 -0.45 -8.51
C LEU A 255 -15.08 -0.87 -8.91
N VAL A 256 -15.40 -0.81 -10.21
CA VAL A 256 -16.68 -1.29 -10.73
C VAL A 256 -16.78 -2.82 -10.66
N ASP A 257 -15.68 -3.55 -10.92
CA ASP A 257 -15.67 -5.00 -10.73
C ASP A 257 -15.89 -5.40 -9.28
N ASP A 258 -15.34 -4.65 -8.31
CA ASP A 258 -15.60 -4.86 -6.88
C ASP A 258 -17.10 -4.64 -6.53
N LEU A 259 -17.70 -3.58 -7.10
CA LEU A 259 -19.13 -3.34 -6.99
C LEU A 259 -19.93 -4.49 -7.62
N ARG A 260 -19.54 -4.95 -8.81
CA ARG A 260 -20.19 -6.08 -9.50
C ARG A 260 -20.18 -7.35 -8.65
N GLN A 261 -19.07 -7.68 -7.98
CA GLN A 261 -19.00 -8.85 -7.11
C GLN A 261 -19.96 -8.75 -5.92
N ARG A 262 -20.08 -7.56 -5.34
CA ARG A 262 -21.07 -7.31 -4.26
C ARG A 262 -22.51 -7.51 -4.75
N LEU A 263 -22.83 -7.07 -5.96
CA LEU A 263 -24.15 -7.26 -6.57
C LEU A 263 -24.41 -8.72 -6.91
N ILE A 264 -23.43 -9.45 -7.46
CA ILE A 264 -23.53 -10.89 -7.74
C ILE A 264 -23.81 -11.68 -6.46
N ALA A 265 -23.19 -11.32 -5.34
CA ALA A 265 -23.46 -11.95 -4.04
C ALA A 265 -24.90 -11.75 -3.57
N ASN A 266 -25.60 -10.72 -4.10
CA ASN A 266 -27.01 -10.44 -3.87
C ASN A 266 -27.91 -10.90 -5.03
N GLY A 267 -27.43 -11.74 -5.93
CA GLY A 267 -28.19 -12.31 -7.05
C GLY A 267 -28.37 -11.37 -8.25
N MET A 268 -27.71 -10.23 -8.30
CA MET A 268 -27.84 -9.24 -9.37
C MET A 268 -26.53 -9.05 -10.14
N ASN A 269 -26.59 -8.34 -11.27
CA ASN A 269 -25.38 -8.01 -12.02
C ASN A 269 -25.42 -6.55 -12.50
N ILE A 270 -24.24 -6.01 -12.86
CA ILE A 270 -24.11 -4.66 -13.43
C ILE A 270 -23.19 -4.69 -14.65
N LYS A 271 -23.56 -3.95 -15.68
CA LYS A 271 -22.76 -3.72 -16.90
C LYS A 271 -22.67 -2.24 -17.17
N LEU A 272 -21.47 -1.77 -17.45
CA LEU A 272 -21.20 -0.38 -17.85
C LEU A 272 -20.72 -0.36 -19.28
N THR A 273 -21.15 0.69 -20.02
CA THR A 273 -20.60 1.02 -21.33
C THR A 273 -19.26 1.77 -21.19
N ASP A 274 -18.49 1.84 -22.28
CA ASP A 274 -17.25 2.61 -22.29
C ASP A 274 -17.52 4.10 -22.00
N ALA A 275 -18.66 4.64 -22.48
CA ALA A 275 -19.08 6.01 -22.20
C ALA A 275 -19.32 6.25 -20.70
N ALA A 276 -19.91 5.29 -19.99
CA ALA A 276 -20.08 5.36 -18.54
C ALA A 276 -18.72 5.36 -17.80
N TYR A 277 -17.76 4.55 -18.25
CA TYR A 277 -16.41 4.58 -17.70
C TYR A 277 -15.70 5.91 -17.94
N ASP A 278 -15.82 6.48 -19.15
CA ASP A 278 -15.25 7.79 -19.49
C ASP A 278 -15.83 8.89 -18.60
N LYS A 279 -17.14 8.87 -18.34
CA LYS A 279 -17.81 9.81 -17.45
C LYS A 279 -17.32 9.68 -15.99
N ILE A 280 -17.20 8.45 -15.47
CA ILE A 280 -16.66 8.20 -14.14
C ILE A 280 -15.23 8.74 -14.02
N VAL A 281 -14.40 8.48 -15.03
CA VAL A 281 -13.02 8.98 -15.07
C VAL A 281 -12.99 10.49 -15.14
N ALA A 282 -13.82 11.11 -16.00
CA ALA A 282 -13.90 12.56 -16.15
C ALA A 282 -14.32 13.27 -14.85
N GLU A 283 -15.36 12.76 -14.15
CA GLU A 283 -15.79 13.31 -12.86
C GLU A 283 -14.86 12.95 -11.70
N GLY A 284 -14.22 11.79 -11.77
CA GLY A 284 -13.31 11.28 -10.75
C GLY A 284 -11.85 11.66 -10.94
N THR A 285 -11.50 12.43 -11.99
CA THR A 285 -10.11 12.83 -12.22
C THR A 285 -9.82 14.15 -11.49
N ASP A 286 -9.02 14.04 -10.45
CA ASP A 286 -8.35 15.18 -9.84
C ASP A 286 -6.85 14.89 -9.82
N LEU A 287 -6.11 15.65 -10.63
CA LEU A 287 -4.66 15.47 -10.77
C LEU A 287 -3.88 15.68 -9.46
N THR A 288 -4.51 16.27 -8.45
CA THR A 288 -3.91 16.51 -7.12
C THR A 288 -4.22 15.41 -6.12
N ASN A 289 -5.40 14.77 -6.23
CA ASN A 289 -5.92 13.80 -5.25
C ASN A 289 -5.87 12.33 -5.73
N GLY A 290 -5.31 12.08 -6.91
CA GLY A 290 -5.10 10.73 -7.46
C GLY A 290 -6.42 9.98 -7.70
N ALA A 291 -6.51 8.73 -7.25
CA ALA A 291 -7.69 7.88 -7.45
C ALA A 291 -8.78 8.01 -6.35
N ARG A 292 -8.56 8.81 -5.29
CA ARG A 292 -9.59 8.99 -4.24
C ARG A 292 -10.91 9.55 -4.78
N PRO A 293 -10.92 10.55 -5.69
CA PRO A 293 -12.16 11.05 -6.27
C PRO A 293 -12.92 10.03 -7.12
N LEU A 294 -12.25 9.06 -7.75
CA LEU A 294 -12.91 8.01 -8.55
C LEU A 294 -13.92 7.19 -7.72
N ARG A 295 -13.56 6.82 -6.50
CA ARG A 295 -14.47 6.08 -5.61
C ARG A 295 -15.71 6.90 -5.28
N ARG A 296 -15.56 8.21 -5.05
CA ARG A 296 -16.69 9.12 -4.83
C ARG A 296 -17.55 9.31 -6.07
N ALA A 297 -16.93 9.36 -7.24
CA ALA A 297 -17.66 9.43 -8.51
C ALA A 297 -18.49 8.16 -8.74
N ILE A 298 -17.94 6.98 -8.54
CA ILE A 298 -18.67 5.71 -8.63
C ILE A 298 -19.81 5.67 -7.61
N GLN A 299 -19.57 6.05 -6.37
CA GLN A 299 -20.60 6.13 -5.36
C GLN A 299 -21.76 7.02 -5.81
N LYS A 300 -21.47 8.27 -6.17
CA LYS A 300 -22.47 9.26 -6.57
C LYS A 300 -23.21 8.89 -7.85
N LEU A 301 -22.51 8.35 -8.85
CA LEU A 301 -23.09 8.11 -10.19
C LEU A 301 -23.76 6.73 -10.29
N ILE A 302 -23.36 5.77 -9.47
CA ILE A 302 -23.84 4.39 -9.58
C ILE A 302 -24.43 3.89 -8.26
N GLU A 303 -23.62 3.88 -7.14
CA GLU A 303 -24.04 3.20 -5.92
C GLU A 303 -25.26 3.88 -5.28
N ASP A 304 -25.29 5.21 -5.19
CA ASP A 304 -26.39 5.95 -4.57
C ASP A 304 -27.68 5.83 -5.40
N PRO A 305 -27.71 6.08 -6.74
CA PRO A 305 -28.93 5.90 -7.54
C PRO A 305 -29.43 4.44 -7.53
N LEU A 306 -28.52 3.49 -7.71
CA LEU A 306 -28.87 2.07 -7.69
C LEU A 306 -29.47 1.62 -6.33
N SER A 307 -28.95 2.19 -5.23
CA SER A 307 -29.48 1.90 -3.89
C SER A 307 -30.89 2.44 -3.72
N GLU A 308 -31.22 3.62 -4.27
CA GLU A 308 -32.57 4.20 -4.25
C GLU A 308 -33.56 3.33 -5.06
N GLU A 309 -33.17 2.92 -6.28
CA GLU A 309 -33.99 2.05 -7.14
C GLU A 309 -34.21 0.66 -6.54
N LEU A 310 -33.19 0.10 -5.88
CA LEU A 310 -33.31 -1.16 -5.13
C LEU A 310 -34.28 -1.06 -3.96
N LEU A 311 -34.24 0.03 -3.21
CA LEU A 311 -35.19 0.28 -2.11
C LEU A 311 -36.62 0.51 -2.61
N ALA A 312 -36.77 1.09 -3.83
CA ALA A 312 -38.06 1.22 -4.49
C ALA A 312 -38.63 -0.12 -5.04
N GLY A 313 -37.81 -1.18 -5.08
CA GLY A 313 -38.18 -2.48 -5.60
C GLY A 313 -38.18 -2.56 -7.13
N GLU A 314 -37.47 -1.68 -7.80
CA GLU A 314 -37.37 -1.67 -9.26
C GLU A 314 -36.46 -2.78 -9.79
N TRP A 315 -35.53 -3.27 -8.99
CA TRP A 315 -34.59 -4.33 -9.31
C TRP A 315 -34.70 -5.49 -8.31
N GLY A 316 -34.50 -6.71 -8.80
CA GLY A 316 -34.56 -7.93 -7.99
C GLY A 316 -33.54 -8.99 -8.36
N GLU A 317 -33.62 -10.15 -7.72
CA GLU A 317 -32.74 -11.29 -7.97
C GLU A 317 -32.86 -11.77 -9.44
N GLY A 318 -31.74 -11.89 -10.13
CA GLY A 318 -31.66 -12.27 -11.55
C GLY A 318 -31.50 -11.09 -12.51
N ASP A 319 -31.67 -9.85 -12.05
CA ASP A 319 -31.60 -8.68 -12.92
C ASP A 319 -30.16 -8.25 -13.22
N THR A 320 -30.01 -7.61 -14.39
CA THR A 320 -28.74 -6.98 -14.79
C THR A 320 -28.99 -5.51 -15.08
N VAL A 321 -28.39 -4.65 -14.24
CA VAL A 321 -28.44 -3.19 -14.41
C VAL A 321 -27.47 -2.79 -15.48
N GLN A 322 -27.91 -1.99 -16.44
CA GLN A 322 -27.06 -1.41 -17.48
C GLN A 322 -26.89 0.09 -17.21
N CYS A 323 -25.64 0.55 -17.16
CA CYS A 323 -25.29 1.96 -17.00
C CYS A 323 -24.63 2.47 -18.27
N ASP A 324 -25.19 3.54 -18.84
CA ASP A 324 -24.75 4.19 -20.08
C ASP A 324 -24.13 5.57 -19.84
#